data_679e40e019f9132bf90c057ad7c9445f
#
_entry.id   679e40e019f9132bf90c057ad7c9445f
#
_cell.length_a   1.000
_cell.length_b   1.000
_cell.length_c   1.000
_cell.angle_alpha   90.00
_cell.angle_beta   90.00
_cell.angle_gamma   90.00
#
_symmetry.space_group_name_H-M   'P 1'
#
loop_
_entity.id
_entity.type
_entity.pdbx_description
1 polymer ?
#
loop_
_entity_poly.entity_id
_entity_poly.type
_entity_poly.pdbx_seq_one_letter_code
_entity_poly.pdbx_strand_id
1 'polypeptide(L)'
;MLERTDPYDPGTHIRGVRVRRLKVNRDPRGILVETLRADWPDFYDERELPFAQSYYSVTEAGVARDEDRWHLHQAQEDRFVVLSGELAVAMHDPRPDSPTRGLVNVFRMGDSADEEGRYALMVPRRVHHGFVVGPAGPAMLVNFPTQIYNPADEGRIPLFDVGARFPDGSPFSWDAVRVLLELTK
;
A
#
# COMPACT_ATOMS: atom_id res chain seq x y z
N MET A 1 6.21 6.80 20.07
CA MET A 1 4.98 7.26 19.36
C MET A 1 4.95 6.54 18.02
N LEU A 2 3.84 5.96 17.65
CA LEU A 2 3.70 5.31 16.35
C LEU A 2 3.77 6.38 15.25
N GLU A 3 4.62 6.16 14.24
CA GLU A 3 4.84 7.09 13.14
C GLU A 3 4.50 6.42 11.81
N ARG A 4 4.06 7.23 10.84
CA ARG A 4 3.88 6.79 9.46
C ARG A 4 5.23 6.66 8.79
N THR A 5 5.33 5.72 7.86
CA THR A 5 6.51 5.59 7.01
C THR A 5 6.56 6.78 6.03
N ASP A 6 7.69 7.46 5.95
CA ASP A 6 7.91 8.48 4.92
C ASP A 6 7.96 7.81 3.55
N PRO A 7 7.02 8.12 2.64
CA PRO A 7 7.00 7.49 1.32
C PRO A 7 8.21 7.85 0.45
N TYR A 8 8.96 8.89 0.81
CA TYR A 8 10.08 9.40 0.04
C TYR A 8 11.46 9.15 0.68
N ASP A 9 11.49 8.44 1.82
CA ASP A 9 12.74 7.94 2.43
C ASP A 9 12.87 6.41 2.21
N PRO A 10 13.49 5.96 1.11
CA PRO A 10 13.64 4.54 0.82
C PRO A 10 14.52 3.80 1.85
N GLY A 11 15.29 4.52 2.68
CA GLY A 11 16.10 3.94 3.75
C GLY A 11 15.26 3.31 4.87
N THR A 12 14.00 3.69 4.99
CA THR A 12 13.06 3.17 6.00
C THR A 12 12.11 2.11 5.44
N HIS A 13 12.18 1.82 4.14
CA HIS A 13 11.25 0.91 3.49
C HIS A 13 11.65 -0.56 3.64
N ILE A 14 10.63 -1.42 3.69
CA ILE A 14 10.78 -2.86 3.47
C ILE A 14 11.45 -3.08 2.11
N ARG A 15 12.45 -3.98 2.07
CA ARG A 15 13.19 -4.29 0.84
C ARG A 15 12.27 -4.65 -0.32
N GLY A 16 12.37 -3.90 -1.42
CA GLY A 16 11.59 -4.08 -2.64
C GLY A 16 10.34 -3.21 -2.72
N VAL A 17 9.94 -2.55 -1.64
CA VAL A 17 8.92 -1.50 -1.72
C VAL A 17 9.43 -0.36 -2.59
N ARG A 18 8.58 0.12 -3.48
CA ARG A 18 8.87 1.26 -4.35
C ARG A 18 7.73 2.27 -4.26
N VAL A 19 8.09 3.53 -4.26
CA VAL A 19 7.15 4.64 -4.24
C VAL A 19 7.47 5.56 -5.39
N ARG A 20 6.43 5.95 -6.12
CA ARG A 20 6.56 6.92 -7.21
C ARG A 20 5.56 8.04 -7.03
N ARG A 21 6.05 9.27 -6.81
CA ARG A 21 5.20 10.46 -6.78
C ARG A 21 4.47 10.61 -8.11
N LEU A 22 3.16 10.82 -8.07
CA LEU A 22 2.34 11.06 -9.25
C LEU A 22 2.27 12.56 -9.54
N LYS A 23 2.51 12.91 -10.80
CA LYS A 23 2.35 14.29 -11.25
C LYS A 23 0.88 14.63 -11.42
N VAL A 24 0.42 15.66 -10.74
CA VAL A 24 -0.91 16.23 -10.91
C VAL A 24 -0.86 17.36 -11.93
N ASN A 25 -1.55 17.19 -13.05
CA ASN A 25 -1.71 18.24 -14.06
C ASN A 25 -3.06 18.92 -13.81
N ARG A 26 -3.05 20.22 -13.49
CA ARG A 26 -4.25 21.02 -13.18
C ARG A 26 -4.57 22.01 -14.27
N ASP A 27 -5.86 22.13 -14.58
CA ASP A 27 -6.39 23.20 -15.42
C ASP A 27 -7.80 23.60 -14.93
N PRO A 28 -8.47 24.62 -15.54
CA PRO A 28 -9.82 25.02 -15.12
C PRO A 28 -10.90 23.92 -15.18
N ARG A 29 -10.65 22.81 -15.81
CA ARG A 29 -11.57 21.66 -15.92
C ARG A 29 -11.38 20.65 -14.80
N GLY A 30 -10.24 20.71 -14.05
CA GLY A 30 -9.93 19.75 -12.98
C GLY A 30 -8.48 19.27 -12.99
N ILE A 31 -8.30 17.98 -12.70
CA ILE A 31 -6.97 17.35 -12.65
C ILE A 31 -6.88 16.16 -13.61
N LEU A 32 -5.67 15.93 -14.11
CA LEU A 32 -5.28 14.70 -14.80
C LEU A 32 -4.03 14.13 -14.11
N VAL A 33 -4.11 12.85 -13.75
CA VAL A 33 -3.02 12.13 -13.09
C VAL A 33 -2.78 10.81 -13.84
N GLU A 34 -1.56 10.60 -14.30
CA GLU A 34 -1.16 9.31 -14.87
C GLU A 34 -0.84 8.33 -13.73
N THR A 35 -1.39 7.13 -13.79
CA THR A 35 -1.32 6.15 -12.68
C THR A 35 -0.38 4.99 -12.93
N LEU A 36 -0.12 4.65 -14.19
CA LEU A 36 0.88 3.69 -14.63
C LEU A 36 1.29 3.99 -16.07
N ARG A 37 2.61 3.93 -16.34
CA ARG A 37 3.15 4.14 -17.69
C ARG A 37 4.21 3.09 -18.00
N ALA A 38 4.29 2.69 -19.27
CA ALA A 38 5.27 1.72 -19.75
C ALA A 38 6.73 2.26 -19.74
N ASP A 39 6.90 3.59 -19.66
CA ASP A 39 8.21 4.23 -19.54
C ASP A 39 8.64 4.53 -18.09
N TRP A 40 8.01 3.92 -17.12
CA TRP A 40 8.41 3.97 -15.70
C TRP A 40 9.15 2.68 -15.30
N PRO A 41 10.49 2.60 -15.48
CA PRO A 41 11.23 1.35 -15.31
C PRO A 41 11.23 0.83 -13.86
N ASP A 42 10.90 1.68 -12.89
CA ASP A 42 10.71 1.32 -11.49
C ASP A 42 9.32 0.69 -11.20
N PHE A 43 8.34 0.87 -12.11
CA PHE A 43 6.97 0.39 -11.96
C PHE A 43 6.47 -0.51 -13.08
N TYR A 44 7.15 -0.53 -14.21
CA TYR A 44 6.80 -1.35 -15.36
C TYR A 44 8.06 -1.88 -16.05
N ASP A 45 8.06 -3.17 -16.32
CA ASP A 45 9.00 -3.87 -17.19
C ASP A 45 8.28 -5.09 -17.79
N GLU A 46 8.45 -5.33 -19.07
CA GLU A 46 7.73 -6.41 -19.78
C GLU A 46 8.04 -7.82 -19.22
N ARG A 47 9.18 -8.01 -18.58
CA ARG A 47 9.62 -9.31 -18.07
C ARG A 47 9.50 -9.41 -16.56
N GLU A 48 10.00 -8.40 -15.85
CA GLU A 48 10.09 -8.45 -14.37
C GLU A 48 8.86 -7.84 -13.69
N LEU A 49 8.25 -6.82 -14.31
CA LEU A 49 7.11 -6.07 -13.78
C LEU A 49 6.02 -5.88 -14.85
N PRO A 50 5.52 -6.95 -15.48
CA PRO A 50 4.54 -6.82 -16.56
C PRO A 50 3.22 -6.23 -16.07
N PHE A 51 2.45 -5.64 -16.96
CA PHE A 51 1.03 -5.37 -16.74
C PHE A 51 0.23 -6.62 -17.08
N ALA A 52 -0.53 -7.15 -16.13
CA ALA A 52 -1.38 -8.31 -16.36
C ALA A 52 -2.88 -7.98 -16.36
N GLN A 53 -3.32 -7.16 -15.42
CA GLN A 53 -4.69 -6.72 -15.27
C GLN A 53 -4.77 -5.41 -14.48
N SER A 54 -5.95 -4.82 -14.40
CA SER A 54 -6.25 -3.79 -13.42
C SER A 54 -7.64 -4.00 -12.84
N TYR A 55 -7.80 -3.63 -11.59
CA TYR A 55 -9.10 -3.58 -10.93
C TYR A 55 -9.10 -2.47 -9.88
N TYR A 56 -10.27 -2.05 -9.48
CA TYR A 56 -10.42 -1.13 -8.36
C TYR A 56 -11.34 -1.71 -7.29
N SER A 57 -11.17 -1.22 -6.08
CA SER A 57 -12.09 -1.48 -4.97
C SER A 57 -12.54 -0.16 -4.36
N VAL A 58 -13.80 -0.11 -3.96
CA VAL A 58 -14.33 0.94 -3.09
C VAL A 58 -14.52 0.32 -1.72
N THR A 59 -14.00 0.97 -0.69
CA THR A 59 -14.07 0.48 0.69
C THR A 59 -14.58 1.60 1.58
N GLU A 60 -15.52 1.27 2.45
CA GLU A 60 -16.19 2.23 3.33
C GLU A 60 -15.24 2.81 4.38
N ALA A 61 -15.62 3.98 4.92
CA ALA A 61 -14.87 4.68 5.95
C ALA A 61 -14.59 3.79 7.18
N GLY A 62 -13.37 3.81 7.67
CA GLY A 62 -12.94 3.08 8.85
C GLY A 62 -12.75 1.57 8.66
N VAL A 63 -13.10 1.02 7.49
CA VAL A 63 -13.04 -0.43 7.22
C VAL A 63 -11.63 -0.85 6.79
N ALA A 64 -11.09 -1.91 7.41
CA ALA A 64 -9.97 -2.67 6.87
C ALA A 64 -10.51 -3.83 6.02
N ARG A 65 -9.91 -4.06 4.85
CA ARG A 65 -10.37 -5.12 3.95
C ARG A 65 -10.21 -6.51 4.53
N ASP A 66 -9.12 -6.75 5.23
CA ASP A 66 -8.81 -8.00 5.92
C ASP A 66 -8.52 -7.66 7.40
N GLU A 67 -9.58 -7.46 8.19
CA GLU A 67 -9.50 -6.95 9.57
C GLU A 67 -8.71 -7.88 10.51
N ASP A 68 -8.78 -9.19 10.31
CA ASP A 68 -8.20 -10.21 11.19
C ASP A 68 -6.97 -10.91 10.59
N ARG A 69 -6.53 -10.53 9.40
CA ARG A 69 -5.47 -11.23 8.66
C ARG A 69 -4.62 -10.34 7.78
N TRP A 70 -3.44 -10.81 7.46
CA TRP A 70 -2.60 -10.31 6.40
C TRP A 70 -2.94 -10.96 5.08
N HIS A 71 -2.89 -10.18 4.01
CA HIS A 71 -2.87 -10.65 2.64
C HIS A 71 -1.43 -10.80 2.15
N LEU A 72 -1.20 -11.71 1.21
CA LEU A 72 0.14 -11.98 0.68
C LEU A 72 0.03 -12.68 -0.67
N HIS A 73 0.98 -12.41 -1.56
CA HIS A 73 1.19 -13.09 -2.81
C HIS A 73 2.58 -13.71 -2.87
N GLN A 74 2.70 -14.93 -3.44
CA GLN A 74 3.99 -15.60 -3.61
C GLN A 74 4.75 -15.10 -4.85
N ALA A 75 4.04 -14.86 -5.95
CA ALA A 75 4.61 -14.48 -7.25
C ALA A 75 4.17 -13.07 -7.71
N GLN A 76 2.96 -12.64 -7.37
CA GLN A 76 2.42 -11.34 -7.76
C GLN A 76 3.06 -10.20 -6.96
N GLU A 77 3.29 -9.08 -7.61
CA GLU A 77 3.51 -7.77 -6.99
C GLU A 77 2.31 -6.87 -7.28
N ASP A 78 1.89 -6.07 -6.29
CA ASP A 78 0.78 -5.15 -6.43
C ASP A 78 1.28 -3.72 -6.61
N ARG A 79 0.55 -2.93 -7.39
CA ARG A 79 0.82 -1.51 -7.63
C ARG A 79 -0.42 -0.71 -7.29
N PHE A 80 -0.44 -0.13 -6.11
CA PHE A 80 -1.58 0.59 -5.57
C PHE A 80 -1.53 2.07 -5.92
N VAL A 81 -2.68 2.61 -6.31
CA VAL A 81 -2.93 4.05 -6.45
C VAL A 81 -4.30 4.35 -5.84
N VAL A 82 -4.39 5.37 -5.00
CA VAL A 82 -5.67 5.85 -4.46
C VAL A 82 -6.19 6.95 -5.38
N LEU A 83 -7.38 6.73 -5.94
CA LEU A 83 -8.03 7.66 -6.88
C LEU A 83 -8.90 8.69 -6.16
N SER A 84 -9.53 8.29 -5.05
CA SER A 84 -10.33 9.18 -4.21
C SER A 84 -10.34 8.69 -2.76
N GLY A 85 -10.55 9.61 -1.83
CA GLY A 85 -10.53 9.35 -0.39
C GLY A 85 -9.11 9.16 0.16
N GLU A 86 -9.02 8.57 1.34
CA GLU A 86 -7.77 8.36 2.07
C GLU A 86 -7.74 6.99 2.72
N LEU A 87 -6.59 6.33 2.66
CA LEU A 87 -6.34 5.06 3.34
C LEU A 87 -4.89 4.94 3.80
N ALA A 88 -4.63 3.99 4.70
CA ALA A 88 -3.27 3.58 5.06
C ALA A 88 -3.05 2.13 4.64
N VAL A 89 -1.98 1.90 3.89
CA VAL A 89 -1.46 0.55 3.56
C VAL A 89 -0.44 0.18 4.61
N ALA A 90 -0.68 -0.91 5.34
CA ALA A 90 0.30 -1.51 6.23
C ALA A 90 0.97 -2.70 5.55
N MET A 91 2.27 -2.85 5.78
CA MET A 91 3.08 -3.97 5.30
C MET A 91 3.94 -4.53 6.42
N HIS A 92 4.19 -5.84 6.40
CA HIS A 92 5.13 -6.51 7.29
C HIS A 92 6.02 -7.44 6.46
N ASP A 93 7.32 -7.42 6.70
CA ASP A 93 8.28 -8.29 6.00
C ASP A 93 8.53 -9.60 6.77
N PRO A 94 7.92 -10.73 6.37
CA PRO A 94 8.13 -12.02 7.00
C PRO A 94 9.32 -12.79 6.44
N ARG A 95 9.95 -12.32 5.36
CA ARG A 95 10.93 -13.07 4.58
C ARG A 95 12.20 -13.34 5.40
N PRO A 96 12.60 -14.62 5.59
CA PRO A 96 13.70 -14.97 6.49
C PRO A 96 15.05 -14.40 6.05
N ASP A 97 15.27 -14.26 4.74
CA ASP A 97 16.55 -13.79 4.16
C ASP A 97 16.53 -12.29 3.82
N SER A 98 15.49 -11.56 4.25
CA SER A 98 15.39 -10.13 4.01
C SER A 98 16.18 -9.32 5.06
N PRO A 99 16.94 -8.29 4.65
CA PRO A 99 17.59 -7.38 5.60
C PRO A 99 16.58 -6.53 6.39
N THR A 100 15.32 -6.48 5.93
CA THR A 100 14.23 -5.74 6.59
C THR A 100 13.23 -6.68 7.27
N ARG A 101 13.63 -7.94 7.54
CA ARG A 101 12.78 -8.92 8.22
C ARG A 101 12.22 -8.36 9.53
N GLY A 102 10.91 -8.51 9.70
CA GLY A 102 10.18 -8.05 10.87
C GLY A 102 9.78 -6.56 10.83
N LEU A 103 10.29 -5.79 9.86
CA LEU A 103 9.91 -4.39 9.72
C LEU A 103 8.43 -4.26 9.35
N VAL A 104 7.75 -3.30 9.97
CA VAL A 104 6.41 -2.86 9.62
C VAL A 104 6.50 -1.46 9.01
N ASN A 105 5.93 -1.28 7.83
CA ASN A 105 5.70 0.02 7.22
C ASN A 105 4.21 0.37 7.22
N VAL A 106 3.89 1.66 7.36
CA VAL A 106 2.53 2.19 7.23
C VAL A 106 2.56 3.42 6.32
N PHE A 107 2.00 3.28 5.13
CA PHE A 107 1.96 4.33 4.10
C PHE A 107 0.56 4.94 4.04
N ARG A 108 0.46 6.24 4.31
CA ARG A 108 -0.78 7.00 4.08
C ARG A 108 -0.87 7.38 2.60
N MET A 109 -1.97 7.01 1.96
CA MET A 109 -2.25 7.30 0.56
C MET A 109 -3.61 7.99 0.42
N GLY A 110 -3.71 8.94 -0.51
CA GLY A 110 -4.99 9.62 -0.73
C GLY A 110 -4.94 10.68 -1.82
N ASP A 111 -6.08 11.33 -2.01
CA ASP A 111 -6.27 12.41 -2.97
C ASP A 111 -6.25 13.80 -2.29
N SER A 112 -5.62 13.88 -1.11
CA SER A 112 -5.52 15.10 -0.31
C SER A 112 -5.02 16.31 -1.12
N ALA A 113 -5.42 17.52 -0.67
CA ALA A 113 -5.12 18.76 -1.36
C ALA A 113 -3.62 19.11 -1.38
N ASP A 114 -2.86 18.60 -0.42
CA ASP A 114 -1.41 18.76 -0.32
C ASP A 114 -0.61 17.89 -1.30
N GLU A 115 -1.27 16.96 -1.99
CA GLU A 115 -0.69 16.02 -2.95
C GLU A 115 0.36 15.05 -2.36
N GLU A 116 0.67 15.12 -1.08
CA GLU A 116 1.66 14.24 -0.44
C GLU A 116 1.27 12.78 -0.48
N GLY A 117 -0.03 12.47 -0.38
CA GLY A 117 -0.58 11.13 -0.50
C GLY A 117 -0.72 10.60 -1.93
N ARG A 118 -0.43 11.43 -2.96
CA ARG A 118 -0.61 11.04 -4.36
C ARG A 118 0.65 10.39 -4.94
N TYR A 119 0.76 9.11 -4.70
CA TYR A 119 1.84 8.30 -5.24
C TYR A 119 1.35 6.89 -5.62
N ALA A 120 2.07 6.24 -6.50
CA ALA A 120 1.96 4.80 -6.71
C ALA A 120 2.86 4.08 -5.69
N LEU A 121 2.34 3.02 -5.09
CA LEU A 121 3.02 2.20 -4.11
C LEU A 121 3.11 0.78 -4.60
N MET A 122 4.33 0.24 -4.72
CA MET A 122 4.55 -1.16 -5.06
C MET A 122 4.73 -2.00 -3.80
N VAL A 123 3.89 -3.01 -3.68
CA VAL A 123 3.96 -4.06 -2.65
C VAL A 123 4.72 -5.25 -3.24
N PRO A 124 5.89 -5.61 -2.70
CA PRO A 124 6.65 -6.73 -3.20
C PRO A 124 5.97 -8.07 -2.90
N ARG A 125 6.18 -9.05 -3.76
CA ARG A 125 5.81 -10.45 -3.48
C ARG A 125 6.38 -10.93 -2.14
N ARG A 126 5.65 -11.82 -1.47
CA ARG A 126 5.96 -12.42 -0.16
C ARG A 126 6.08 -11.41 0.99
N VAL A 127 5.51 -10.23 0.82
CA VAL A 127 5.33 -9.23 1.88
C VAL A 127 3.88 -9.22 2.32
N HIS A 128 3.65 -9.38 3.60
CA HIS A 128 2.32 -9.25 4.19
C HIS A 128 1.81 -7.83 4.01
N HIS A 129 0.58 -7.66 3.60
CA HIS A 129 -0.01 -6.34 3.42
C HIS A 129 -1.52 -6.33 3.65
N GLY A 130 -2.05 -5.15 3.81
CA GLY A 130 -3.47 -4.84 3.93
C GLY A 130 -3.65 -3.34 3.98
N PHE A 131 -4.89 -2.87 4.03
CA PHE A 131 -5.17 -1.45 4.16
C PHE A 131 -6.43 -1.18 4.98
N VAL A 132 -6.48 -0.01 5.59
CA VAL A 132 -7.64 0.53 6.29
C VAL A 132 -7.98 1.90 5.74
N VAL A 133 -9.27 2.18 5.55
CA VAL A 133 -9.75 3.47 5.02
C VAL A 133 -9.89 4.48 6.17
N GLY A 134 -9.58 5.74 5.87
CA GLY A 134 -9.72 6.85 6.80
C GLY A 134 -11.17 7.17 7.16
N PRO A 135 -11.41 7.97 8.21
CA PRO A 135 -12.75 8.24 8.73
C PRO A 135 -13.57 9.22 7.89
N ALA A 136 -12.95 9.95 6.97
CA ALA A 136 -13.60 11.04 6.24
C ALA A 136 -14.60 10.59 5.16
N GLY A 137 -14.57 9.33 4.74
CA GLY A 137 -15.44 8.78 3.70
C GLY A 137 -14.82 7.56 3.04
N PRO A 138 -15.52 6.94 2.06
CA PRO A 138 -15.01 5.80 1.34
C PRO A 138 -13.76 6.17 0.53
N ALA A 139 -12.88 5.19 0.33
CA ALA A 139 -11.73 5.35 -0.56
C ALA A 139 -11.82 4.40 -1.76
N MET A 140 -11.33 4.88 -2.91
CA MET A 140 -11.18 4.10 -4.12
C MET A 140 -9.70 3.83 -4.38
N LEU A 141 -9.31 2.55 -4.27
CA LEU A 141 -7.99 2.05 -4.59
C LEU A 141 -8.04 1.31 -5.92
N VAL A 142 -7.13 1.66 -6.81
CA VAL A 142 -6.85 0.89 -8.04
C VAL A 142 -5.58 0.08 -7.85
N ASN A 143 -5.60 -1.16 -8.32
CA ASN A 143 -4.43 -2.04 -8.36
C ASN A 143 -4.07 -2.41 -9.82
N PHE A 144 -2.77 -2.45 -10.10
CA PHE A 144 -2.20 -2.93 -11.37
C PHE A 144 -1.24 -4.10 -11.07
N PRO A 145 -1.76 -5.29 -10.74
CA PRO A 145 -0.91 -6.44 -10.39
C PRO A 145 -0.09 -6.94 -11.58
N THR A 146 1.04 -7.60 -11.25
CA THR A 146 1.95 -8.18 -12.25
C THR A 146 1.51 -9.54 -12.74
N GLN A 147 0.47 -10.13 -12.16
CA GLN A 147 -0.09 -11.43 -12.53
C GLN A 147 -1.61 -11.33 -12.75
N ILE A 148 -2.15 -12.23 -13.58
CA ILE A 148 -3.59 -12.49 -13.61
C ILE A 148 -3.97 -13.16 -12.29
N TYR A 149 -5.17 -12.86 -11.78
CA TYR A 149 -5.67 -13.47 -10.54
C TYR A 149 -5.51 -14.99 -10.52
N ASN A 150 -4.82 -15.46 -9.50
CA ASN A 150 -4.60 -16.88 -9.26
C ASN A 150 -4.83 -17.19 -7.77
N PRO A 151 -5.91 -17.91 -7.41
CA PRO A 151 -6.19 -18.22 -6.02
C PRO A 151 -5.13 -19.11 -5.36
N ALA A 152 -4.29 -19.79 -6.11
CA ALA A 152 -3.17 -20.59 -5.58
C ALA A 152 -1.96 -19.71 -5.20
N ASP A 153 -1.89 -18.48 -5.67
CA ASP A 153 -0.85 -17.49 -5.32
C ASP A 153 -1.23 -16.66 -4.10
N GLU A 154 -2.52 -16.60 -3.78
CA GLU A 154 -3.06 -15.78 -2.68
C GLU A 154 -2.91 -16.50 -1.34
N GLY A 155 -2.33 -15.80 -0.35
CA GLY A 155 -2.25 -16.23 1.04
C GLY A 155 -2.99 -15.26 1.99
N ARG A 156 -3.62 -15.84 3.03
CA ARG A 156 -4.29 -15.10 4.10
C ARG A 156 -3.86 -15.65 5.44
N ILE A 157 -3.13 -14.86 6.23
CA ILE A 157 -2.48 -15.29 7.46
C ILE A 157 -3.06 -14.48 8.63
N PRO A 158 -3.60 -15.10 9.68
CA PRO A 158 -4.12 -14.39 10.84
C PRO A 158 -3.08 -13.43 11.44
N LEU A 159 -3.49 -12.22 11.81
CA LEU A 159 -2.58 -11.18 12.34
C LEU A 159 -1.80 -11.68 13.56
N PHE A 160 -2.48 -12.36 14.50
CA PHE A 160 -1.86 -12.83 15.75
C PHE A 160 -0.82 -13.95 15.53
N ASP A 161 -0.95 -14.76 14.48
CA ASP A 161 0.00 -15.84 14.16
C ASP A 161 1.35 -15.27 13.68
N VAL A 162 1.32 -14.07 13.10
CA VAL A 162 2.53 -13.38 12.60
C VAL A 162 3.29 -12.69 13.73
N GLY A 163 2.60 -12.14 14.71
CA GLY A 163 3.20 -11.39 15.81
C GLY A 163 3.94 -10.13 15.37
N ALA A 164 3.50 -9.50 14.27
CA ALA A 164 4.09 -8.27 13.75
C ALA A 164 4.08 -7.16 14.79
N ARG A 165 5.14 -6.33 14.82
CA ARG A 165 5.28 -5.21 15.74
C ARG A 165 5.67 -3.95 14.99
N PHE A 166 5.17 -2.83 15.46
CA PHE A 166 5.63 -1.52 15.02
C PHE A 166 7.07 -1.25 15.47
N PRO A 167 7.76 -0.25 14.88
CA PRO A 167 9.13 0.10 15.26
C PRO A 167 9.32 0.46 16.75
N ASP A 168 8.28 0.95 17.42
CA ASP A 168 8.30 1.25 18.85
C ASP A 168 8.10 0.00 19.74
N GLY A 169 7.99 -1.19 19.15
CA GLY A 169 7.82 -2.47 19.82
C GLY A 169 6.36 -2.83 20.18
N SER A 170 5.40 -1.93 19.97
CA SER A 170 3.99 -2.23 20.20
C SER A 170 3.47 -3.25 19.19
N PRO A 171 2.51 -4.13 19.57
CA PRO A 171 1.90 -5.08 18.65
C PRO A 171 1.16 -4.35 17.52
N PHE A 172 1.24 -4.91 16.30
CA PHE A 172 0.45 -4.41 15.19
C PHE A 172 -1.05 -4.57 15.45
N SER A 173 -1.82 -3.53 15.14
CA SER A 173 -3.28 -3.57 15.09
C SER A 173 -3.80 -2.53 14.11
N TRP A 174 -4.94 -2.81 13.48
CA TRP A 174 -5.60 -1.84 12.61
C TRP A 174 -6.11 -0.62 13.37
N ASP A 175 -6.47 -0.77 14.65
CA ASP A 175 -6.87 0.38 15.50
C ASP A 175 -5.73 1.38 15.66
N ALA A 176 -4.51 0.90 15.85
CA ALA A 176 -3.34 1.78 15.91
C ALA A 176 -3.10 2.50 14.56
N VAL A 177 -3.33 1.82 13.44
CA VAL A 177 -3.22 2.43 12.11
C VAL A 177 -4.33 3.47 11.87
N ARG A 178 -5.58 3.21 12.33
CA ARG A 178 -6.68 4.20 12.27
C ARG A 178 -6.32 5.48 13.01
N VAL A 179 -5.74 5.38 14.21
CA VAL A 179 -5.28 6.55 14.98
C VAL A 179 -4.28 7.39 14.17
N LEU A 180 -3.37 6.76 13.39
CA LEU A 180 -2.45 7.50 12.52
C LEU A 180 -3.14 8.29 11.40
N LEU A 181 -4.31 7.84 10.93
CA LEU A 181 -5.10 8.55 9.92
C LEU A 181 -5.89 9.72 10.54
N GLU A 182 -6.30 9.61 11.81
CA GLU A 182 -7.06 10.65 12.51
C GLU A 182 -6.19 11.85 12.96
N LEU A 183 -4.93 11.59 13.29
CA LEU A 183 -4.00 12.62 13.78
C LEU A 183 -3.53 13.62 12.71
N THR A 184 -4.06 13.54 11.50
CA THR A 184 -3.61 14.31 10.33
C THR A 184 -4.59 15.42 9.90
N LYS A 185 -5.33 15.98 10.86
CA LYS A 185 -6.16 17.19 10.61
C LYS A 185 -5.44 18.47 11.03
#